data_5e8abc89a51a9362f5ab26f021882fdd
#
_entry.id   5e8abc89a51a9362f5ab26f021882fdd
#
_cell.length_a   1.000
_cell.length_b   1.000
_cell.length_c   1.000
_cell.angle_alpha   90.00
_cell.angle_beta   90.00
_cell.angle_gamma   90.00
#
_symmetry.space_group_name_H-M   'P 1'
#
loop_
_entity.id
_entity.type
_entity.pdbx_description
1 polymer ?
#
loop_
_entity_poly.entity_id
_entity_poly.type
_entity_poly.pdbx_seq_one_letter_code
_entity_poly.pdbx_strand_id
1 'polypeptide(L)'
;MEQIYFGQRIAQLRRDSGMTQEALAQRLGITNQAVSKWESDQCCPDIMQLPQLADLFGITLDALFGRTQAEKTALCAVTSLPWEDDNSLRAVCFLGRKLLEAQELPHHSQALEKVQLNFQGAVEDVKSAFSVYCPGTVIGGDVKAGDGVTCGDVSGDVKAGDGVTCGDVKGSVTAGDSVTCGNIGANAKAGDSIDCAGNIGGNASAGGEIHCGKIEGAARAGGNLYTTNE
;
A
#
# COMPACT_ATOMS: atom_id res chain seq x y z
N MET A 1 -13.74 25.04 21.12
CA MET A 1 -13.15 23.83 21.76
C MET A 1 -13.82 23.71 23.12
N GLU A 2 -14.65 22.70 23.31
CA GLU A 2 -15.21 22.40 24.62
C GLU A 2 -14.05 21.91 25.52
N GLN A 3 -13.86 22.56 26.63
CA GLN A 3 -12.86 22.20 27.61
C GLN A 3 -13.39 20.98 28.38
N ILE A 4 -12.97 19.77 27.98
CA ILE A 4 -13.35 18.53 28.68
C ILE A 4 -12.57 18.49 29.99
N TYR A 5 -13.25 18.68 31.10
CA TYR A 5 -12.70 18.47 32.43
C TYR A 5 -12.54 16.95 32.66
N PHE A 6 -11.31 16.50 32.85
CA PHE A 6 -10.98 15.09 32.95
C PHE A 6 -11.70 14.37 34.11
N GLY A 7 -11.83 15.06 35.25
CA GLY A 7 -12.58 14.54 36.41
C GLY A 7 -14.06 14.30 36.11
N GLN A 8 -14.69 15.22 35.39
CA GLN A 8 -16.09 15.04 34.96
C GLN A 8 -16.23 13.84 34.04
N ARG A 9 -15.25 13.58 33.19
CA ARG A 9 -15.22 12.40 32.32
C ARG A 9 -15.15 11.10 33.10
N ILE A 10 -14.27 11.01 34.12
CA ILE A 10 -14.19 9.86 35.02
C ILE A 10 -15.53 9.65 35.73
N ALA A 11 -16.12 10.72 36.26
CA ALA A 11 -17.41 10.66 36.95
C ALA A 11 -18.53 10.15 36.01
N GLN A 12 -18.53 10.54 34.76
CA GLN A 12 -19.50 10.08 33.77
C GLN A 12 -19.31 8.59 33.47
N LEU A 13 -18.08 8.15 33.15
CA LEU A 13 -17.78 6.75 32.86
C LEU A 13 -18.11 5.82 34.01
N ARG A 14 -17.82 6.26 35.24
CA ARG A 14 -18.21 5.51 36.46
C ARG A 14 -19.72 5.35 36.58
N ARG A 15 -20.48 6.44 36.38
CA ARG A 15 -21.96 6.41 36.44
C ARG A 15 -22.55 5.52 35.36
N ASP A 16 -22.04 5.63 34.13
CA ASP A 16 -22.48 4.82 32.99
C ASP A 16 -22.20 3.32 33.21
N SER A 17 -21.16 3.02 33.99
CA SER A 17 -20.84 1.65 34.43
C SER A 17 -21.61 1.22 35.70
N GLY A 18 -22.55 2.02 36.22
CA GLY A 18 -23.33 1.72 37.39
C GLY A 18 -22.56 1.63 38.73
N MET A 19 -21.35 2.23 38.79
CA MET A 19 -20.49 2.13 39.96
C MET A 19 -20.63 3.34 40.91
N THR A 20 -20.50 3.10 42.21
CA THR A 20 -20.28 4.17 43.18
C THR A 20 -18.81 4.60 43.21
N GLN A 21 -18.50 5.77 43.80
CA GLN A 21 -17.10 6.19 43.98
C GLN A 21 -16.31 5.19 44.84
N GLU A 22 -16.98 4.61 45.86
CA GLU A 22 -16.40 3.58 46.71
C GLU A 22 -16.08 2.30 45.94
N ALA A 23 -16.99 1.83 45.08
CA ALA A 23 -16.78 0.66 44.25
C ALA A 23 -15.62 0.87 43.23
N LEU A 24 -15.51 2.08 42.65
CA LEU A 24 -14.38 2.43 41.78
C LEU A 24 -13.08 2.45 42.56
N ALA A 25 -13.05 3.06 43.74
CA ALA A 25 -11.89 3.11 44.63
C ALA A 25 -11.40 1.71 45.00
N GLN A 26 -12.31 0.83 45.39
CA GLN A 26 -12.00 -0.57 45.76
C GLN A 26 -11.38 -1.34 44.56
N ARG A 27 -11.92 -1.18 43.35
CA ARG A 27 -11.38 -1.86 42.15
C ARG A 27 -9.99 -1.39 41.75
N LEU A 28 -9.69 -0.12 42.01
CA LEU A 28 -8.37 0.47 41.72
C LEU A 28 -7.38 0.37 42.88
N GLY A 29 -7.79 -0.17 44.02
CA GLY A 29 -6.95 -0.27 45.21
C GLY A 29 -6.55 1.07 45.85
N ILE A 30 -7.43 2.09 45.72
CA ILE A 30 -7.22 3.47 46.20
C ILE A 30 -8.33 3.87 47.20
N THR A 31 -8.22 5.07 47.77
CA THR A 31 -9.23 5.59 48.68
C THR A 31 -10.39 6.25 47.93
N ASN A 32 -11.59 6.19 48.53
CA ASN A 32 -12.76 6.92 48.00
C ASN A 32 -12.49 8.43 47.88
N GLN A 33 -11.71 8.99 48.82
CA GLN A 33 -11.32 10.41 48.79
C GLN A 33 -10.46 10.73 47.56
N ALA A 34 -9.62 9.81 47.07
CA ALA A 34 -8.84 10.01 45.86
C ALA A 34 -9.77 10.09 44.63
N VAL A 35 -10.74 9.17 44.52
CA VAL A 35 -11.73 9.20 43.44
C VAL A 35 -12.54 10.50 43.45
N SER A 36 -13.00 10.93 44.64
CA SER A 36 -13.75 12.18 44.81
C SER A 36 -12.95 13.41 44.37
N LYS A 37 -11.65 13.45 44.69
CA LYS A 37 -10.75 14.54 44.26
C LYS A 37 -10.51 14.53 42.75
N TRP A 38 -10.41 13.34 42.14
CA TRP A 38 -10.29 13.23 40.68
C TRP A 38 -11.54 13.75 39.99
N GLU A 39 -12.74 13.32 40.43
CA GLU A 39 -14.01 13.69 39.84
C GLU A 39 -14.35 15.18 40.00
N SER A 40 -13.76 15.83 41.01
CA SER A 40 -13.88 17.28 41.25
C SER A 40 -12.74 18.11 40.65
N ASP A 41 -11.87 17.49 39.83
CA ASP A 41 -10.71 18.11 39.20
C ASP A 41 -9.74 18.76 40.21
N GLN A 42 -9.72 18.31 41.47
CA GLN A 42 -8.80 18.79 42.48
C GLN A 42 -7.40 18.15 42.35
N CYS A 43 -7.33 16.94 41.83
CA CYS A 43 -6.08 16.28 41.42
C CYS A 43 -6.35 15.29 40.26
N CYS A 44 -5.30 14.95 39.55
CA CYS A 44 -5.35 13.92 38.50
C CYS A 44 -4.95 12.55 39.07
N PRO A 45 -5.45 11.44 38.47
CA PRO A 45 -4.88 10.11 38.69
C PRO A 45 -3.40 10.06 38.34
N ASP A 46 -2.67 9.17 39.04
CA ASP A 46 -1.31 8.85 38.65
C ASP A 46 -1.27 8.25 37.23
N ILE A 47 -0.20 8.51 36.48
CA ILE A 47 -0.04 8.03 35.12
C ILE A 47 -0.15 6.50 35.04
N MET A 48 0.27 5.78 36.08
CA MET A 48 0.18 4.32 36.16
C MET A 48 -1.25 3.81 36.40
N GLN A 49 -2.16 4.68 36.82
CA GLN A 49 -3.58 4.35 37.05
C GLN A 49 -4.44 4.59 35.81
N LEU A 50 -3.94 5.36 34.83
CA LEU A 50 -4.67 5.65 33.60
C LEU A 50 -4.98 4.40 32.76
N PRO A 51 -4.03 3.46 32.55
CA PRO A 51 -4.33 2.20 31.87
C PRO A 51 -5.38 1.37 32.63
N GLN A 52 -5.28 1.30 33.96
CA GLN A 52 -6.23 0.54 34.78
C GLN A 52 -7.65 1.13 34.71
N LEU A 53 -7.77 2.47 34.64
CA LEU A 53 -9.05 3.14 34.42
C LEU A 53 -9.63 2.83 33.03
N ALA A 54 -8.79 2.86 31.99
CA ALA A 54 -9.20 2.54 30.64
C ALA A 54 -9.70 1.10 30.52
N ASP A 55 -8.94 0.16 31.08
CA ASP A 55 -9.29 -1.27 31.10
C ASP A 55 -10.58 -1.52 31.90
N LEU A 56 -10.73 -0.86 33.05
CA LEU A 56 -11.91 -1.00 33.91
C LEU A 56 -13.20 -0.55 33.21
N PHE A 57 -13.12 0.52 32.43
CA PHE A 57 -14.25 1.06 31.67
C PHE A 57 -14.37 0.45 30.27
N GLY A 58 -13.46 -0.45 29.87
CA GLY A 58 -13.47 -1.08 28.55
C GLY A 58 -13.25 -0.11 27.38
N ILE A 59 -12.46 0.93 27.60
CA ILE A 59 -12.21 2.00 26.62
C ILE A 59 -10.70 2.19 26.39
N THR A 60 -10.34 2.89 25.32
CA THR A 60 -8.95 3.28 25.07
C THR A 60 -8.53 4.49 25.92
N LEU A 61 -7.22 4.69 26.14
CA LEU A 61 -6.71 5.89 26.80
C LEU A 61 -7.15 7.18 26.10
N ASP A 62 -7.17 7.18 24.76
CA ASP A 62 -7.68 8.34 24.00
C ASP A 62 -9.15 8.63 24.33
N ALA A 63 -9.99 7.60 24.43
CA ALA A 63 -11.39 7.74 24.81
C ALA A 63 -11.54 8.20 26.27
N LEU A 64 -10.64 7.78 27.17
CA LEU A 64 -10.61 8.25 28.55
C LEU A 64 -10.36 9.76 28.62
N PHE A 65 -9.49 10.30 27.75
CA PHE A 65 -9.23 11.73 27.61
C PHE A 65 -10.26 12.47 26.75
N GLY A 66 -11.37 11.83 26.41
CA GLY A 66 -12.42 12.44 25.59
C GLY A 66 -12.05 12.59 24.10
N ARG A 67 -10.96 12.02 23.68
CA ARG A 67 -10.61 11.93 22.26
C ARG A 67 -11.38 10.75 21.67
N THR A 68 -12.47 11.02 21.02
CA THR A 68 -13.21 9.98 20.31
C THR A 68 -12.42 9.52 19.09
N GLN A 69 -12.47 8.23 18.80
CA GLN A 69 -11.83 7.69 17.57
C GLN A 69 -12.32 8.37 16.29
N ALA A 70 -13.44 9.07 16.33
CA ALA A 70 -13.91 9.89 15.22
C ALA A 70 -12.92 10.96 14.78
N GLU A 71 -12.08 11.51 15.69
CA GLU A 71 -11.04 12.46 15.32
C GLU A 71 -9.78 11.76 14.78
N LYS A 72 -9.50 10.51 15.20
CA LYS A 72 -8.43 9.70 14.62
C LYS A 72 -8.84 9.06 13.30
N THR A 73 -10.11 8.71 13.15
CA THR A 73 -10.67 8.16 11.91
C THR A 73 -10.78 9.25 10.83
N ALA A 74 -10.95 10.52 11.21
CA ALA A 74 -10.86 11.64 10.27
C ALA A 74 -9.44 11.88 9.73
N LEU A 75 -8.39 11.33 10.38
CA LEU A 75 -7.02 11.36 9.90
C LEU A 75 -6.70 10.25 8.88
N CYS A 76 -7.55 9.22 8.79
CA CYS A 76 -7.41 8.08 7.88
C CYS A 76 -8.71 7.64 7.21
N ALA A 77 -9.76 8.47 7.24
CA ALA A 77 -10.91 8.22 6.41
C ALA A 77 -10.59 8.68 4.98
N VAL A 78 -9.84 7.86 4.26
CA VAL A 78 -10.05 7.70 2.84
C VAL A 78 -11.46 7.08 2.76
N THR A 79 -12.47 7.92 2.61
CA THR A 79 -13.88 7.54 2.63
C THR A 79 -14.29 6.66 1.44
N SER A 80 -13.45 6.59 0.43
CA SER A 80 -13.44 5.58 -0.64
C SER A 80 -12.04 5.57 -1.26
N LEU A 81 -11.44 4.40 -1.37
CA LEU A 81 -10.25 4.24 -2.21
C LEU A 81 -10.70 4.32 -3.68
N PRO A 82 -9.88 4.87 -4.59
CA PRO A 82 -10.24 5.01 -6.00
C PRO A 82 -10.17 3.67 -6.78
N TRP A 83 -10.29 2.56 -6.10
CA TRP A 83 -10.31 1.20 -6.66
C TRP A 83 -11.26 0.31 -5.87
N GLU A 84 -11.69 -0.77 -6.49
CA GLU A 84 -12.52 -1.78 -5.87
C GLU A 84 -11.76 -2.57 -4.80
N ASP A 85 -12.49 -3.12 -3.81
CA ASP A 85 -11.92 -4.01 -2.82
C ASP A 85 -11.64 -5.38 -3.47
N ASP A 86 -10.37 -5.63 -3.73
CA ASP A 86 -9.85 -6.86 -4.35
C ASP A 86 -8.56 -7.31 -3.62
N ASN A 87 -7.97 -8.41 -4.03
CA ASN A 87 -6.75 -8.96 -3.43
C ASN A 87 -5.45 -8.38 -4.04
N SER A 88 -5.51 -7.28 -4.79
CA SER A 88 -4.34 -6.69 -5.41
C SER A 88 -3.46 -5.96 -4.40
N LEU A 89 -2.15 -6.16 -4.47
CA LEU A 89 -1.18 -5.35 -3.74
C LEU A 89 -1.01 -4.00 -4.43
N ARG A 90 -1.27 -2.92 -3.70
CA ARG A 90 -1.13 -1.55 -4.18
C ARG A 90 -0.22 -0.74 -3.28
N ALA A 91 0.66 0.04 -3.88
CA ALA A 91 1.37 1.11 -3.19
C ALA A 91 0.74 2.45 -3.55
N VAL A 92 0.50 3.27 -2.54
CA VAL A 92 -0.10 4.60 -2.68
C VAL A 92 0.80 5.66 -2.04
N CYS A 93 0.82 6.84 -2.63
CA CYS A 93 1.57 7.97 -2.11
C CYS A 93 0.65 9.09 -1.65
N PHE A 94 1.05 9.76 -0.57
CA PHE A 94 0.38 10.94 -0.08
C PHE A 94 1.36 12.12 -0.04
N LEU A 95 0.88 13.29 -0.46
CA LEU A 95 1.53 14.56 -0.17
C LEU A 95 0.72 15.24 0.95
N GLY A 96 1.23 15.19 2.17
CA GLY A 96 0.48 15.61 3.34
C GLY A 96 -0.74 14.69 3.55
N ARG A 97 -1.94 15.20 3.27
CA ARG A 97 -3.23 14.47 3.42
C ARG A 97 -3.90 14.14 2.09
N LYS A 98 -3.32 14.56 0.97
CA LYS A 98 -3.83 14.32 -0.38
C LYS A 98 -3.22 13.03 -0.93
N LEU A 99 -4.07 12.09 -1.34
CA LEU A 99 -3.66 10.93 -2.13
C LEU A 99 -3.19 11.42 -3.50
N LEU A 100 -1.99 11.03 -3.90
CA LEU A 100 -1.46 11.33 -5.23
C LEU A 100 -1.83 10.19 -6.18
N GLU A 101 -2.50 10.54 -7.26
CA GLU A 101 -2.71 9.63 -8.37
C GLU A 101 -1.43 9.51 -9.20
N ALA A 102 -1.24 8.37 -9.90
CA ALA A 102 -0.06 8.12 -10.71
C ALA A 102 0.20 9.22 -11.76
N GLN A 103 -0.86 9.90 -12.22
CA GLN A 103 -0.78 11.00 -13.19
C GLN A 103 -0.32 12.33 -12.57
N GLU A 104 -0.45 12.50 -11.25
CA GLU A 104 -0.04 13.70 -10.52
C GLU A 104 1.42 13.62 -10.05
N LEU A 105 2.03 12.42 -10.14
CA LEU A 105 3.44 12.26 -9.83
C LEU A 105 4.25 12.88 -10.97
N PRO A 106 5.11 13.88 -10.68
CA PRO A 106 5.95 14.45 -11.72
C PRO A 106 6.85 13.34 -12.26
N HIS A 107 6.71 13.03 -13.54
CA HIS A 107 7.67 12.19 -14.26
C HIS A 107 9.07 12.78 -14.03
N HIS A 108 10.01 11.97 -13.53
CA HIS A 108 11.39 12.34 -13.23
C HIS A 108 11.64 13.21 -11.98
N SER A 109 10.80 13.14 -10.95
CA SER A 109 11.20 13.69 -9.66
C SER A 109 12.25 12.73 -9.04
N GLN A 110 13.50 13.18 -8.91
CA GLN A 110 14.61 12.40 -8.29
C GLN A 110 14.25 11.82 -6.90
N ALA A 111 13.24 12.36 -6.23
CA ALA A 111 12.74 11.85 -4.96
C ALA A 111 11.90 10.57 -5.13
N LEU A 112 11.24 10.39 -6.28
CA LEU A 112 10.37 9.23 -6.57
C LEU A 112 11.13 8.08 -7.22
N GLU A 113 12.23 8.34 -7.92
CA GLU A 113 13.13 7.30 -8.46
C GLU A 113 13.72 6.38 -7.38
N LYS A 114 13.65 6.79 -6.11
CA LYS A 114 14.13 6.01 -4.96
C LYS A 114 13.06 5.17 -4.29
N VAL A 115 11.80 5.30 -4.68
CA VAL A 115 10.71 4.51 -4.09
C VAL A 115 10.55 3.23 -4.90
N GLN A 116 10.91 2.12 -4.28
CA GLN A 116 10.78 0.78 -4.83
C GLN A 116 9.88 -0.06 -3.93
N LEU A 117 9.01 -0.86 -4.52
CA LEU A 117 8.35 -1.95 -3.82
C LEU A 117 9.28 -3.16 -3.83
N ASN A 118 9.66 -3.59 -2.63
CA ASN A 118 10.42 -4.82 -2.44
C ASN A 118 9.62 -5.75 -1.54
N PHE A 119 9.21 -6.91 -2.06
CA PHE A 119 8.45 -7.90 -1.31
C PHE A 119 8.92 -9.31 -1.64
N GLN A 120 8.64 -10.24 -0.72
CA GLN A 120 8.95 -11.65 -0.85
C GLN A 120 7.70 -12.48 -0.57
N GLY A 121 7.52 -13.55 -1.31
CA GLY A 121 6.39 -14.47 -1.16
C GLY A 121 5.54 -14.57 -2.42
N ALA A 122 4.49 -15.39 -2.35
CA ALA A 122 3.54 -15.53 -3.44
C ALA A 122 2.60 -14.32 -3.47
N VAL A 123 2.54 -13.65 -4.58
CA VAL A 123 1.67 -12.48 -4.83
C VAL A 123 0.86 -12.77 -6.09
N GLU A 124 -0.43 -12.45 -6.07
CA GLU A 124 -1.27 -12.58 -7.26
C GLU A 124 -1.10 -11.37 -8.15
N ASP A 125 -1.72 -10.25 -7.83
CA ASP A 125 -1.61 -9.02 -8.61
C ASP A 125 -0.75 -7.98 -7.90
N VAL A 126 0.01 -7.20 -8.67
CA VAL A 126 0.78 -6.06 -8.18
C VAL A 126 0.39 -4.79 -8.91
N LYS A 127 -0.09 -3.78 -8.18
CA LYS A 127 -0.42 -2.46 -8.73
C LYS A 127 0.35 -1.38 -7.95
N SER A 128 1.17 -0.62 -8.65
CA SER A 128 2.00 0.44 -8.06
C SER A 128 1.99 1.68 -8.94
N ALA A 129 2.02 2.86 -8.30
CA ALA A 129 2.31 4.11 -8.99
C ALA A 129 3.83 4.31 -9.24
N PHE A 130 4.66 3.46 -8.64
CA PHE A 130 6.14 3.50 -8.68
C PHE A 130 6.70 2.28 -9.38
N SER A 131 8.04 2.17 -9.37
CA SER A 131 8.73 0.97 -9.79
C SER A 131 8.40 -0.22 -8.88
N VAL A 132 8.31 -1.39 -9.49
CA VAL A 132 8.18 -2.69 -8.80
C VAL A 132 9.53 -3.39 -8.89
N TYR A 133 10.15 -3.69 -7.74
CA TYR A 133 11.44 -4.36 -7.68
C TYR A 133 11.39 -5.57 -6.77
N CYS A 134 11.24 -6.74 -7.36
CA CYS A 134 11.17 -8.02 -6.66
C CYS A 134 11.86 -9.13 -7.49
N PRO A 135 13.17 -9.01 -7.74
CA PRO A 135 13.90 -9.92 -8.62
C PRO A 135 13.77 -11.37 -8.13
N GLY A 136 13.47 -12.28 -9.05
CA GLY A 136 13.28 -13.70 -8.77
C GLY A 136 11.95 -14.07 -8.09
N THR A 137 11.09 -13.11 -7.75
CA THR A 137 9.76 -13.39 -7.21
C THR A 137 8.79 -13.71 -8.34
N VAL A 138 8.10 -14.83 -8.24
CA VAL A 138 7.05 -15.25 -9.18
C VAL A 138 5.74 -14.54 -8.81
N ILE A 139 5.10 -13.92 -9.80
CA ILE A 139 3.82 -13.23 -9.65
C ILE A 139 2.73 -14.05 -10.36
N GLY A 140 1.69 -14.43 -9.60
CA GLY A 140 0.62 -15.31 -10.07
C GLY A 140 -0.39 -14.65 -11.01
N GLY A 141 -0.50 -13.32 -10.95
CA GLY A 141 -1.44 -12.51 -11.74
C GLY A 141 -0.74 -11.44 -12.55
N ASP A 142 -1.35 -10.24 -12.62
CA ASP A 142 -0.90 -9.11 -13.41
C ASP A 142 0.05 -8.18 -12.65
N VAL A 143 0.94 -7.52 -13.39
CA VAL A 143 1.81 -6.45 -12.85
C VAL A 143 1.53 -5.15 -13.57
N LYS A 144 1.18 -4.11 -12.80
CA LYS A 144 1.04 -2.74 -13.31
C LYS A 144 1.86 -1.78 -12.47
N ALA A 145 2.86 -1.16 -13.10
CA ALA A 145 3.70 -0.13 -12.49
C ALA A 145 3.55 1.19 -13.23
N GLY A 146 3.62 2.30 -12.49
CA GLY A 146 3.68 3.64 -13.08
C GLY A 146 5.04 3.94 -13.72
N ASP A 147 6.07 3.24 -13.27
CA ASP A 147 7.47 3.35 -13.69
C ASP A 147 7.99 1.96 -14.11
N GLY A 148 9.23 1.57 -13.76
CA GLY A 148 9.82 0.30 -14.18
C GLY A 148 9.33 -0.94 -13.41
N VAL A 149 9.51 -2.12 -14.02
CA VAL A 149 9.25 -3.42 -13.41
C VAL A 149 10.51 -4.29 -13.47
N THR A 150 10.91 -4.86 -12.32
CA THR A 150 11.91 -5.92 -12.24
C THR A 150 11.38 -7.03 -11.36
N CYS A 151 11.07 -8.20 -11.92
CA CYS A 151 10.54 -9.34 -11.17
C CYS A 151 11.03 -10.68 -11.75
N GLY A 152 10.55 -11.79 -11.21
CA GLY A 152 10.70 -13.13 -11.77
C GLY A 152 9.64 -13.39 -12.83
N ASP A 153 9.12 -14.63 -12.87
CA ASP A 153 8.08 -15.02 -13.83
C ASP A 153 6.73 -14.39 -13.48
N VAL A 154 5.95 -14.06 -14.50
CA VAL A 154 4.61 -13.47 -14.36
C VAL A 154 3.60 -14.33 -15.10
N SER A 155 2.52 -14.73 -14.42
CA SER A 155 1.47 -15.57 -15.05
C SER A 155 0.44 -14.74 -15.81
N GLY A 156 0.30 -13.45 -15.54
CA GLY A 156 -0.60 -12.51 -16.20
C GLY A 156 0.12 -11.57 -17.15
N ASP A 157 -0.46 -10.38 -17.32
CA ASP A 157 0.07 -9.30 -18.12
C ASP A 157 1.03 -8.40 -17.34
N VAL A 158 2.01 -7.80 -18.02
CA VAL A 158 2.91 -6.80 -17.43
C VAL A 158 2.75 -5.47 -18.15
N LYS A 159 2.49 -4.40 -17.38
CA LYS A 159 2.41 -3.04 -17.89
C LYS A 159 3.27 -2.10 -17.02
N ALA A 160 4.23 -1.45 -17.64
CA ALA A 160 5.09 -0.45 -17.02
C ALA A 160 5.05 0.88 -17.78
N GLY A 161 5.21 1.98 -17.05
CA GLY A 161 5.38 3.30 -17.66
C GLY A 161 6.76 3.49 -18.29
N ASP A 162 7.76 2.78 -17.78
CA ASP A 162 9.16 2.76 -18.21
C ASP A 162 9.57 1.35 -18.65
N GLY A 163 10.74 0.85 -18.27
CA GLY A 163 11.26 -0.44 -18.68
C GLY A 163 10.69 -1.65 -17.92
N VAL A 164 10.72 -2.82 -18.54
CA VAL A 164 10.36 -4.11 -17.97
C VAL A 164 11.54 -5.06 -18.02
N THR A 165 11.90 -5.66 -16.87
CA THR A 165 12.86 -6.77 -16.76
C THR A 165 12.22 -7.90 -15.97
N CYS A 166 11.79 -8.95 -16.65
CA CYS A 166 11.11 -10.11 -16.05
C CYS A 166 11.73 -11.43 -16.50
N GLY A 167 11.35 -12.51 -15.81
CA GLY A 167 11.52 -13.86 -16.32
C GLY A 167 10.55 -14.15 -17.47
N ASP A 168 9.92 -15.33 -17.45
CA ASP A 168 8.88 -15.68 -18.42
C ASP A 168 7.56 -14.97 -18.07
N VAL A 169 6.91 -14.39 -19.08
CA VAL A 169 5.58 -13.78 -18.95
C VAL A 169 4.58 -14.56 -19.79
N LYS A 170 3.53 -15.14 -19.17
CA LYS A 170 2.52 -15.91 -19.92
C LYS A 170 1.55 -15.03 -20.69
N GLY A 171 1.31 -13.82 -20.20
CA GLY A 171 0.46 -12.81 -20.85
C GLY A 171 1.22 -11.91 -21.80
N SER A 172 0.71 -10.68 -21.95
CA SER A 172 1.30 -9.62 -22.76
C SER A 172 2.23 -8.73 -21.95
N VAL A 173 3.22 -8.14 -22.60
CA VAL A 173 4.10 -7.14 -21.99
C VAL A 173 3.96 -5.81 -22.72
N THR A 174 3.76 -4.73 -21.94
CA THR A 174 3.74 -3.35 -22.46
C THR A 174 4.65 -2.47 -21.61
N ALA A 175 5.65 -1.87 -22.21
CA ALA A 175 6.57 -0.93 -21.58
C ALA A 175 6.58 0.41 -22.34
N GLY A 176 6.78 1.50 -21.60
CA GLY A 176 6.98 2.81 -22.21
C GLY A 176 8.35 2.96 -22.86
N ASP A 177 9.34 2.22 -22.34
CA ASP A 177 10.72 2.18 -22.83
C ASP A 177 11.07 0.77 -23.33
N SER A 178 11.95 0.03 -22.68
CA SER A 178 12.48 -1.24 -23.15
C SER A 178 11.87 -2.45 -22.43
N VAL A 179 11.84 -3.59 -23.10
CA VAL A 179 11.42 -4.89 -22.55
C VAL A 179 12.59 -5.86 -22.58
N THR A 180 12.93 -6.46 -21.44
CA THR A 180 13.89 -7.56 -21.29
C THR A 180 13.21 -8.71 -20.58
N CYS A 181 12.88 -9.78 -21.28
CA CYS A 181 12.16 -10.93 -20.73
C CYS A 181 12.73 -12.28 -21.20
N GLY A 182 12.30 -13.37 -20.54
CA GLY A 182 12.46 -14.72 -21.06
C GLY A 182 11.55 -14.98 -22.25
N ASN A 183 10.48 -15.77 -22.06
CA ASN A 183 9.42 -15.93 -23.06
C ASN A 183 8.27 -14.97 -22.80
N ILE A 184 7.58 -14.55 -23.86
CA ILE A 184 6.34 -13.78 -23.76
C ILE A 184 5.24 -14.57 -24.47
N GLY A 185 4.22 -15.01 -23.71
CA GLY A 185 3.17 -15.90 -24.22
C GLY A 185 2.18 -15.24 -25.16
N ALA A 186 2.05 -13.91 -25.10
CA ALA A 186 1.14 -13.16 -25.95
C ALA A 186 1.88 -11.99 -26.65
N ASN A 187 1.34 -10.76 -26.63
CA ASN A 187 1.91 -9.64 -27.36
C ASN A 187 3.02 -8.92 -26.57
N ALA A 188 4.01 -8.41 -27.27
CA ALA A 188 5.06 -7.56 -26.72
C ALA A 188 5.04 -6.17 -27.35
N LYS A 189 5.00 -5.12 -26.53
CA LYS A 189 5.06 -3.72 -26.98
C LYS A 189 6.05 -2.93 -26.15
N ALA A 190 6.98 -2.26 -26.80
CA ALA A 190 7.95 -1.36 -26.20
C ALA A 190 8.00 -0.02 -26.94
N GLY A 191 8.29 1.06 -26.20
CA GLY A 191 8.54 2.36 -26.83
C GLY A 191 9.87 2.41 -27.56
N ASP A 192 10.90 1.71 -27.01
CA ASP A 192 12.23 1.62 -27.59
C ASP A 192 12.51 0.20 -28.08
N SER A 193 13.08 -0.69 -27.28
CA SER A 193 13.57 -1.99 -27.73
C SER A 193 12.91 -3.18 -26.99
N ILE A 194 12.91 -4.32 -27.68
CA ILE A 194 12.53 -5.62 -27.09
C ILE A 194 13.72 -6.56 -27.17
N ASP A 195 14.16 -7.06 -26.03
CA ASP A 195 15.16 -8.12 -25.89
C ASP A 195 14.51 -9.30 -25.17
N CYS A 196 14.12 -10.31 -25.92
CA CYS A 196 13.47 -11.51 -25.44
C CYS A 196 14.39 -12.70 -25.67
N ALA A 197 14.87 -13.29 -24.58
CA ALA A 197 15.76 -14.45 -24.69
C ALA A 197 15.10 -15.68 -25.32
N GLY A 198 13.76 -15.74 -25.22
CA GLY A 198 12.93 -16.80 -25.81
C GLY A 198 12.03 -16.32 -26.92
N ASN A 199 10.82 -16.86 -26.96
CA ASN A 199 9.84 -16.62 -28.03
C ASN A 199 8.76 -15.62 -27.61
N ILE A 200 8.13 -15.00 -28.62
CA ILE A 200 6.94 -14.15 -28.47
C ILE A 200 5.78 -14.82 -29.17
N GLY A 201 4.78 -15.26 -28.39
CA GLY A 201 3.61 -16.02 -28.88
C GLY A 201 2.56 -15.18 -29.61
N GLY A 202 2.68 -13.87 -29.61
CA GLY A 202 1.78 -12.95 -30.32
C GLY A 202 2.54 -11.98 -31.19
N ASN A 203 2.00 -10.75 -31.29
CA ASN A 203 2.63 -9.68 -32.05
C ASN A 203 3.74 -8.98 -31.26
N ALA A 204 4.79 -8.53 -31.92
CA ALA A 204 5.86 -7.75 -31.35
C ALA A 204 5.92 -6.35 -31.98
N SER A 205 6.00 -5.29 -31.19
CA SER A 205 6.12 -3.92 -31.68
C SER A 205 7.08 -3.11 -30.82
N ALA A 206 8.12 -2.55 -31.44
CA ALA A 206 9.08 -1.66 -30.79
C ALA A 206 9.37 -0.43 -31.65
N GLY A 207 9.70 0.69 -31.00
CA GLY A 207 10.14 1.90 -31.69
C GLY A 207 11.55 1.76 -32.25
N GLY A 208 12.41 0.93 -31.62
CA GLY A 208 13.77 0.62 -32.04
C GLY A 208 13.92 -0.84 -32.48
N GLU A 209 14.85 -1.56 -31.87
CA GLU A 209 15.19 -2.92 -32.26
C GLU A 209 14.39 -4.02 -31.54
N ILE A 210 14.24 -5.16 -32.19
CA ILE A 210 13.66 -6.35 -31.59
C ILE A 210 14.67 -7.49 -31.74
N HIS A 211 15.06 -8.07 -30.59
CA HIS A 211 15.86 -9.29 -30.51
C HIS A 211 15.02 -10.37 -29.82
N CYS A 212 14.79 -11.50 -30.46
CA CYS A 212 14.07 -12.62 -29.86
C CYS A 212 14.34 -13.94 -30.61
N GLY A 213 13.82 -15.02 -30.05
CA GLY A 213 13.75 -16.30 -30.75
C GLY A 213 12.75 -16.22 -31.92
N LYS A 214 11.58 -16.81 -31.74
CA LYS A 214 10.51 -16.80 -32.73
C LYS A 214 9.40 -15.83 -32.36
N ILE A 215 8.83 -15.15 -33.34
CA ILE A 215 7.58 -14.37 -33.21
C ILE A 215 6.47 -15.11 -33.96
N GLU A 216 5.38 -15.48 -33.27
CA GLU A 216 4.27 -16.21 -33.93
C GLU A 216 3.33 -15.28 -34.66
N GLY A 217 3.23 -14.02 -34.24
CA GLY A 217 2.41 -12.99 -34.86
C GLY A 217 3.17 -12.07 -35.80
N ALA A 218 2.64 -10.86 -35.96
CA ALA A 218 3.27 -9.81 -36.76
C ALA A 218 4.37 -9.09 -35.96
N ALA A 219 5.49 -8.79 -36.60
CA ALA A 219 6.57 -7.99 -36.04
C ALA A 219 6.64 -6.59 -36.70
N ARG A 220 6.80 -5.56 -35.86
CA ARG A 220 7.04 -4.18 -36.26
C ARG A 220 8.17 -3.59 -35.44
N ALA A 221 9.33 -3.40 -36.03
CA ALA A 221 10.46 -2.70 -35.42
C ALA A 221 10.68 -1.37 -36.20
N GLY A 222 10.97 -0.30 -35.45
CA GLY A 222 11.43 0.94 -36.06
C GLY A 222 12.88 0.88 -36.53
N GLY A 223 13.67 -0.02 -35.94
CA GLY A 223 15.04 -0.38 -36.29
C GLY A 223 15.12 -1.79 -36.86
N ASN A 224 16.15 -2.55 -36.44
CA ASN A 224 16.40 -3.91 -36.91
C ASN A 224 15.57 -4.95 -36.17
N LEU A 225 15.24 -6.01 -36.89
CA LEU A 225 14.61 -7.21 -36.33
C LEU A 225 15.60 -8.38 -36.41
N TYR A 226 15.97 -8.93 -35.24
CA TYR A 226 16.84 -10.09 -35.12
C TYR A 226 16.04 -11.24 -34.51
N THR A 227 15.81 -12.28 -35.28
CA THR A 227 15.17 -13.51 -34.82
C THR A 227 16.11 -14.68 -35.02
N THR A 228 16.25 -15.54 -34.01
CA THR A 228 16.94 -16.82 -34.16
C THR A 228 15.93 -17.83 -34.70
N ASN A 229 15.87 -17.96 -36.03
CA ASN A 229 15.12 -19.04 -36.65
C ASN A 229 15.87 -20.36 -36.40
N GLU A 230 15.42 -21.16 -35.45
CA GLU A 230 15.58 -22.61 -35.45
C GLU A 230 14.20 -23.30 -35.43
#